data_87cb1616ca8898c1103b040c452b62fd
#
_entry.id   87cb1616ca8898c1103b040c452b62fd
#
_cell.length_a   1.000
_cell.length_b   1.000
_cell.length_c   1.000
_cell.angle_alpha   90.00
_cell.angle_beta   90.00
_cell.angle_gamma   90.00
#
_symmetry.space_group_name_H-M   'P 1'
#
loop_
_entity.id
_entity.type
_entity.pdbx_description
1 polymer ?
#
loop_
_entity_poly.entity_id
_entity_poly.type
_entity_poly.pdbx_seq_one_letter_code
_entity_poly.pdbx_strand_id
1 'polypeptide(L)'
;LPKIFDFSWTGLFSAYGTDATYMGSFLASCITFSLNSGAYCAEIVRAAIQSIDKGQHEAAKALGMTYWQTMSHIVIPQSIRRMIPPVCNEFVMILKDASIVFAISLQDITTIANNIRTSEGSNLVFIPALILYLIITALFTFIFNKIEKKFSVYE
;
A
#
# COMPACT_ATOMS: atom_id res chain seq x y z
N LEU A 1 0.16 -0.68 -34.34
CA LEU A 1 0.40 0.39 -33.35
C LEU A 1 1.90 0.53 -33.15
N PRO A 2 2.48 1.69 -33.47
CA PRO A 2 3.92 1.82 -33.55
C PRO A 2 4.56 2.05 -32.20
N LYS A 3 5.66 1.37 -31.97
CA LYS A 3 6.94 1.69 -31.31
C LYS A 3 7.05 2.80 -30.22
N ILE A 4 5.98 3.42 -29.76
CA ILE A 4 6.01 4.42 -28.70
C ILE A 4 6.17 3.74 -27.31
N PHE A 5 5.89 2.43 -27.22
CA PHE A 5 6.02 1.64 -26.01
C PHE A 5 7.17 0.62 -26.00
N ASP A 6 8.06 0.66 -26.99
CA ASP A 6 9.34 -0.08 -26.93
C ASP A 6 10.36 0.63 -26.01
N PHE A 7 9.92 1.11 -24.87
CA PHE A 7 10.85 1.47 -23.81
C PHE A 7 11.41 0.18 -23.20
N SER A 8 12.58 -0.24 -23.72
CA SER A 8 13.28 -1.41 -23.20
C SER A 8 13.90 -1.06 -21.85
N TRP A 9 13.22 -1.42 -20.78
CA TRP A 9 13.77 -1.39 -19.41
C TRP A 9 15.10 -2.16 -19.32
N THR A 10 15.30 -3.16 -20.17
CA THR A 10 16.52 -3.96 -20.28
C THR A 10 17.74 -3.13 -20.66
N GLY A 11 17.58 -2.10 -21.52
CA GLY A 11 18.70 -1.25 -21.93
C GLY A 11 19.20 -0.32 -20.82
N LEU A 12 18.32 0.11 -19.93
CA LEU A 12 18.67 1.04 -18.86
C LEU A 12 19.52 0.38 -17.75
N PHE A 13 19.36 -0.93 -17.55
CA PHE A 13 19.97 -1.68 -16.45
C PHE A 13 21.01 -2.70 -16.86
N SER A 14 21.24 -2.91 -18.16
CA SER A 14 22.30 -3.80 -18.67
C SER A 14 23.70 -3.37 -18.21
N ALA A 15 23.87 -2.12 -17.84
CA ALA A 15 25.13 -1.59 -17.32
C ALA A 15 25.48 -2.06 -15.89
N TYR A 16 24.54 -2.65 -15.14
CA TYR A 16 24.75 -3.03 -13.74
C TYR A 16 24.98 -4.53 -13.51
N GLY A 17 25.13 -5.35 -14.58
CA GLY A 17 25.53 -6.77 -14.45
C GLY A 17 24.54 -7.69 -13.75
N THR A 18 23.37 -7.18 -13.35
CA THR A 18 22.22 -7.98 -12.88
C THR A 18 21.33 -8.29 -14.07
N ASP A 19 20.57 -9.40 -14.02
CA ASP A 19 19.59 -9.72 -15.06
C ASP A 19 18.69 -8.49 -15.30
N ALA A 20 18.95 -7.78 -16.39
CA ALA A 20 18.29 -6.52 -16.72
C ALA A 20 16.77 -6.64 -16.77
N THR A 21 16.28 -7.83 -17.11
CA THR A 21 14.85 -8.16 -17.11
C THR A 21 14.26 -8.17 -15.69
N TYR A 22 14.98 -8.75 -14.74
CA TYR A 22 14.54 -8.80 -13.33
C TYR A 22 14.47 -7.41 -12.72
N MET A 23 15.51 -6.59 -12.93
CA MET A 23 15.53 -5.22 -12.42
C MET A 23 14.44 -4.35 -13.06
N GLY A 24 14.18 -4.54 -14.35
CA GLY A 24 13.11 -3.85 -15.06
C GLY A 24 11.73 -4.19 -14.48
N SER A 25 11.44 -5.48 -14.27
CA SER A 25 10.21 -5.95 -13.65
C SER A 25 10.05 -5.44 -12.21
N PHE A 26 11.13 -5.43 -11.44
CA PHE A 26 11.14 -4.91 -10.07
C PHE A 26 10.78 -3.42 -10.02
N LEU A 27 11.44 -2.59 -10.84
CA LEU A 27 11.13 -1.16 -10.90
C LEU A 27 9.73 -0.87 -11.42
N ALA A 28 9.28 -1.60 -12.44
CA ALA A 28 7.91 -1.47 -12.94
C ALA A 28 6.89 -1.75 -11.83
N SER A 29 7.12 -2.81 -11.03
CA SER A 29 6.29 -3.12 -9.86
C SER A 29 6.30 -2.00 -8.83
N CYS A 30 7.50 -1.51 -8.47
CA CYS A 30 7.64 -0.44 -7.48
C CYS A 30 6.91 0.83 -7.92
N ILE A 31 7.04 1.22 -9.20
CA ILE A 31 6.36 2.39 -9.74
C ILE A 31 4.84 2.18 -9.73
N THR A 32 4.38 1.01 -10.19
CA THR A 32 2.95 0.70 -10.27
C THR A 32 2.31 0.69 -8.88
N PHE A 33 2.89 -0.02 -7.92
CA PHE A 33 2.39 -0.03 -6.55
C PHE A 33 2.45 1.33 -5.88
N SER A 34 3.53 2.11 -6.11
CA SER A 34 3.64 3.46 -5.54
C SER A 34 2.58 4.40 -6.08
N LEU A 35 2.30 4.37 -7.38
CA LEU A 35 1.26 5.20 -8.00
C LEU A 35 -0.14 4.78 -7.53
N ASN A 36 -0.40 3.47 -7.50
CA ASN A 36 -1.69 2.92 -7.06
C ASN A 36 -1.95 3.27 -5.58
N SER A 37 -1.02 2.91 -4.70
CA SER A 37 -1.16 3.19 -3.28
C SER A 37 -1.15 4.69 -2.97
N GLY A 38 -0.35 5.48 -3.71
CA GLY A 38 -0.38 6.93 -3.62
C GLY A 38 -1.74 7.53 -3.92
N ALA A 39 -2.45 7.01 -4.94
CA ALA A 39 -3.81 7.43 -5.26
C ALA A 39 -4.80 7.08 -4.14
N TYR A 40 -4.74 5.85 -3.59
CA TYR A 40 -5.57 5.46 -2.45
C TYR A 40 -5.27 6.29 -1.19
N CYS A 41 -3.99 6.50 -0.89
CA CYS A 41 -3.60 7.35 0.25
C CYS A 41 -4.09 8.79 0.10
N ALA A 42 -4.03 9.37 -1.10
CA ALA A 42 -4.57 10.70 -1.36
C ALA A 42 -6.08 10.78 -1.10
N GLU A 43 -6.83 9.73 -1.49
CA GLU A 43 -8.26 9.63 -1.24
C GLU A 43 -8.56 9.45 0.25
N ILE A 44 -7.79 8.65 0.97
CA ILE A 44 -7.90 8.49 2.43
C ILE A 44 -7.69 9.85 3.13
N VAL A 45 -6.67 10.60 2.74
CA VAL A 45 -6.41 11.95 3.30
C VAL A 45 -7.57 12.88 3.03
N ARG A 46 -8.07 12.91 1.78
CA ARG A 46 -9.20 13.74 1.39
C ARG A 46 -10.45 13.39 2.19
N ALA A 47 -10.77 12.11 2.30
CA ALA A 47 -11.95 11.63 3.05
C ALA A 47 -11.84 11.95 4.54
N ALA A 48 -10.67 11.78 5.14
CA ALA A 48 -10.44 12.09 6.55
C ALA A 48 -10.63 13.58 6.86
N ILE A 49 -10.12 14.47 6.00
CA ILE A 49 -10.31 15.91 6.15
C ILE A 49 -11.78 16.28 6.00
N GLN A 50 -12.47 15.73 4.99
CA GLN A 50 -13.89 16.00 4.75
C GLN A 50 -14.81 15.40 5.83
N SER A 51 -14.36 14.40 6.56
CA SER A 51 -15.12 13.78 7.65
C SER A 51 -15.22 14.65 8.91
N ILE A 52 -14.40 15.70 9.02
CA ILE A 52 -14.45 16.60 10.17
C ILE A 52 -15.75 17.40 10.14
N ASP A 53 -16.43 17.43 11.29
CA ASP A 53 -17.71 18.12 11.43
C ASP A 53 -17.59 19.61 11.06
N LYS A 54 -18.58 20.10 10.30
CA LYS A 54 -18.67 21.51 9.90
C LYS A 54 -18.76 22.43 11.11
N GLY A 55 -19.35 22.00 12.19
CA GLY A 55 -19.39 22.73 13.46
C GLY A 55 -18.03 23.09 14.02
N GLN A 56 -16.99 22.27 13.77
CA GLN A 56 -15.62 22.58 14.15
C GLN A 56 -15.08 23.80 13.38
N HIS A 57 -15.41 23.92 12.10
CA HIS A 57 -15.04 25.07 11.27
C HIS A 57 -15.81 26.33 11.67
N GLU A 58 -17.09 26.19 11.98
CA GLU A 58 -17.96 27.29 12.41
C GLU A 58 -17.53 27.83 13.78
N ALA A 59 -17.23 26.94 14.72
CA ALA A 59 -16.72 27.32 16.04
C ALA A 59 -15.37 28.04 15.96
N ALA A 60 -14.46 27.51 15.14
CA ALA A 60 -13.17 28.17 14.90
C ALA A 60 -13.33 29.60 14.33
N LYS A 61 -14.24 29.72 13.36
CA LYS A 61 -14.55 31.03 12.75
C LYS A 61 -15.16 32.00 13.76
N ALA A 62 -16.04 31.51 14.65
CA ALA A 62 -16.62 32.32 15.72
C ALA A 62 -15.56 32.83 16.72
N LEU A 63 -14.48 32.07 16.92
CA LEU A 63 -13.31 32.46 17.73
C LEU A 63 -12.32 33.36 16.97
N GLY A 64 -12.63 33.77 15.73
CA GLY A 64 -11.77 34.63 14.92
C GLY A 64 -10.54 33.95 14.33
N MET A 65 -10.50 32.62 14.30
CA MET A 65 -9.39 31.87 13.71
C MET A 65 -9.37 32.01 12.19
N THR A 66 -8.16 32.19 11.63
CA THR A 66 -7.95 32.16 10.19
C THR A 66 -8.07 30.74 9.67
N TYR A 67 -8.25 30.58 8.34
CA TYR A 67 -8.31 29.28 7.70
C TYR A 67 -7.10 28.37 8.06
N TRP A 68 -5.89 28.93 8.01
CA TRP A 68 -4.67 28.18 8.31
C TRP A 68 -4.56 27.79 9.78
N GLN A 69 -5.02 28.64 10.69
CA GLN A 69 -5.10 28.31 12.12
C GLN A 69 -6.10 27.19 12.36
N THR A 70 -7.29 27.26 11.75
CA THR A 70 -8.30 26.21 11.83
C THR A 70 -7.76 24.88 11.29
N MET A 71 -7.13 24.90 10.12
CA MET A 71 -6.56 23.70 9.52
C MET A 71 -5.47 23.07 10.41
N SER A 72 -4.51 23.86 10.86
CA SER A 72 -3.35 23.35 11.60
C SER A 72 -3.67 22.91 13.03
N HIS A 73 -4.56 23.60 13.73
CA HIS A 73 -4.82 23.34 15.14
C HIS A 73 -6.05 22.45 15.39
N ILE A 74 -7.00 22.42 14.47
CA ILE A 74 -8.28 21.70 14.66
C ILE A 74 -8.41 20.56 13.66
N VAL A 75 -8.37 20.84 12.36
CA VAL A 75 -8.71 19.86 11.32
C VAL A 75 -7.64 18.80 11.15
N ILE A 76 -6.39 19.20 10.91
CA ILE A 76 -5.30 18.24 10.66
C ILE A 76 -5.08 17.27 11.81
N PRO A 77 -4.99 17.69 13.09
CA PRO A 77 -4.79 16.75 14.19
C PRO A 77 -5.91 15.73 14.34
N GLN A 78 -7.15 16.13 14.08
CA GLN A 78 -8.30 15.21 14.10
C GLN A 78 -8.30 14.29 12.88
N SER A 79 -8.01 14.83 11.69
CA SER A 79 -7.95 14.05 10.44
C SER A 79 -6.86 12.97 10.48
N ILE A 80 -5.67 13.25 11.05
CA ILE A 80 -4.61 12.26 11.20
C ILE A 80 -5.10 11.03 11.96
N ARG A 81 -5.85 11.22 13.03
CA ARG A 81 -6.40 10.09 13.81
C ARG A 81 -7.37 9.25 12.98
N ARG A 82 -8.23 9.90 12.17
CA ARG A 82 -9.18 9.23 11.28
C ARG A 82 -8.54 8.55 10.08
N MET A 83 -7.33 8.98 9.67
CA MET A 83 -6.57 8.35 8.60
C MET A 83 -5.90 7.03 9.02
N ILE A 84 -5.57 6.86 10.30
CA ILE A 84 -4.79 5.70 10.76
C ILE A 84 -5.43 4.36 10.38
N PRO A 85 -6.74 4.07 10.68
CA PRO A 85 -7.34 2.80 10.31
C PRO A 85 -7.30 2.51 8.80
N PRO A 86 -7.76 3.39 7.91
CA PRO A 86 -7.72 3.10 6.47
C PRO A 86 -6.30 3.00 5.91
N VAL A 87 -5.31 3.75 6.42
CA VAL A 87 -3.89 3.61 6.02
C VAL A 87 -3.34 2.25 6.45
N CYS A 88 -3.66 1.78 7.64
CA CYS A 88 -3.28 0.44 8.11
C CYS A 88 -3.89 -0.66 7.22
N ASN A 89 -5.15 -0.50 6.82
CA ASN A 89 -5.82 -1.43 5.90
C ASN A 89 -5.17 -1.42 4.52
N GLU A 90 -4.83 -0.25 3.98
CA GLU A 90 -4.13 -0.12 2.69
C GLU A 90 -2.78 -0.88 2.73
N PHE A 91 -2.02 -0.75 3.81
CA PHE A 91 -0.78 -1.49 3.97
C PHE A 91 -0.98 -3.01 3.94
N VAL A 92 -2.02 -3.53 4.61
CA VAL A 92 -2.35 -4.96 4.56
C VAL A 92 -2.80 -5.39 3.17
N MET A 93 -3.48 -4.53 2.41
CA MET A 93 -3.86 -4.81 1.01
C MET A 93 -2.62 -4.92 0.13
N ILE A 94 -1.67 -3.99 0.22
CA ILE A 94 -0.42 -4.05 -0.57
C ILE A 94 0.34 -5.36 -0.31
N LEU A 95 0.38 -5.83 0.94
CA LEU A 95 1.03 -7.11 1.27
C LEU A 95 0.40 -8.30 0.53
N LYS A 96 -0.92 -8.29 0.36
CA LYS A 96 -1.64 -9.32 -0.38
C LYS A 96 -1.46 -9.16 -1.89
N ASP A 97 -1.51 -7.93 -2.37
CA ASP A 97 -1.39 -7.59 -3.79
C ASP A 97 0.04 -7.81 -4.30
N ALA A 98 1.05 -7.84 -3.41
CA ALA A 98 2.42 -8.18 -3.76
C ALA A 98 2.54 -9.55 -4.46
N SER A 99 1.61 -10.48 -4.24
CA SER A 99 1.57 -11.75 -4.97
C SER A 99 1.30 -11.60 -6.48
N ILE A 100 0.76 -10.47 -6.93
CA ILE A 100 0.52 -10.20 -8.37
C ILE A 100 1.82 -10.07 -9.16
N VAL A 101 2.94 -9.75 -8.50
CA VAL A 101 4.27 -9.67 -9.16
C VAL A 101 4.73 -11.00 -9.77
N PHE A 102 4.10 -12.13 -9.39
CA PHE A 102 4.25 -13.39 -10.06
C PHE A 102 4.01 -13.30 -11.59
N ALA A 103 3.02 -12.49 -12.02
CA ALA A 103 2.66 -12.34 -13.42
C ALA A 103 3.78 -11.71 -14.28
N ILE A 104 4.73 -11.02 -13.66
CA ILE A 104 5.90 -10.41 -14.31
C ILE A 104 7.21 -11.11 -13.94
N SER A 105 7.11 -12.36 -13.51
CA SER A 105 8.25 -13.25 -13.21
C SER A 105 9.19 -12.75 -12.11
N LEU A 106 8.71 -11.89 -11.20
CA LEU A 106 9.44 -11.59 -9.98
C LEU A 106 9.36 -12.74 -8.99
N GLN A 107 10.45 -13.02 -8.31
CA GLN A 107 10.49 -14.08 -7.30
C GLN A 107 9.81 -13.60 -6.02
N ASP A 108 8.66 -14.20 -5.76
CA ASP A 108 7.90 -14.10 -4.52
C ASP A 108 7.56 -15.51 -4.00
N ILE A 109 6.83 -15.60 -2.91
CA ILE A 109 6.39 -16.86 -2.32
C ILE A 109 5.55 -17.66 -3.32
N THR A 110 4.70 -17.00 -4.11
CA THR A 110 3.84 -17.63 -5.12
C THR A 110 4.66 -18.19 -6.27
N THR A 111 5.68 -17.46 -6.73
CA THR A 111 6.62 -17.90 -7.77
C THR A 111 7.37 -19.15 -7.33
N ILE A 112 7.89 -19.15 -6.10
CA ILE A 112 8.61 -20.30 -5.54
C ILE A 112 7.70 -21.51 -5.44
N ALA A 113 6.48 -21.34 -4.91
CA ALA A 113 5.49 -22.41 -4.83
C ALA A 113 5.13 -22.97 -6.23
N ASN A 114 4.96 -22.10 -7.23
CA ASN A 114 4.68 -22.53 -8.60
C ASN A 114 5.85 -23.29 -9.24
N ASN A 115 7.09 -22.87 -9.00
CA ASN A 115 8.28 -23.57 -9.50
C ASN A 115 8.39 -24.99 -8.90
N ILE A 116 8.17 -25.12 -7.59
CA ILE A 116 8.15 -26.43 -6.92
C ILE A 116 6.98 -27.28 -7.46
N ARG A 117 5.80 -26.70 -7.64
CA ARG A 117 4.66 -27.38 -8.26
C ARG A 117 4.99 -27.97 -9.62
N THR A 118 5.69 -27.20 -10.48
CA THR A 118 6.04 -27.66 -11.83
C THR A 118 7.10 -28.75 -11.82
N SER A 119 7.98 -28.77 -10.82
CA SER A 119 9.00 -29.82 -10.68
C SER A 119 8.47 -31.11 -10.02
N GLU A 120 7.58 -30.98 -9.04
CA GLU A 120 7.05 -32.14 -8.28
C GLU A 120 5.69 -32.63 -8.75
N GLY A 121 4.99 -31.87 -9.59
CA GLY A 121 3.66 -32.21 -10.11
C GLY A 121 2.53 -32.15 -9.07
N SER A 122 2.78 -31.58 -7.88
CA SER A 122 1.83 -31.55 -6.77
C SER A 122 1.34 -30.14 -6.45
N ASN A 123 0.02 -29.96 -6.40
CA ASN A 123 -0.60 -28.70 -5.98
C ASN A 123 -0.54 -28.46 -4.45
N LEU A 124 -0.15 -29.46 -3.66
CA LEU A 124 -0.05 -29.34 -2.20
C LEU A 124 0.97 -28.30 -1.76
N VAL A 125 1.90 -27.93 -2.62
CA VAL A 125 2.93 -26.90 -2.36
C VAL A 125 2.33 -25.52 -2.09
N PHE A 126 1.12 -25.23 -2.55
CA PHE A 126 0.45 -23.97 -2.25
C PHE A 126 -0.07 -23.87 -0.81
N ILE A 127 -0.23 -24.99 -0.09
CA ILE A 127 -0.70 -24.98 1.29
C ILE A 127 0.28 -24.25 2.23
N PRO A 128 1.60 -24.57 2.24
CA PRO A 128 2.57 -23.79 3.01
C PRO A 128 2.62 -22.31 2.63
N ALA A 129 2.55 -21.98 1.35
CA ALA A 129 2.52 -20.60 0.87
C ALA A 129 1.30 -19.85 1.41
N LEU A 130 0.11 -20.47 1.35
CA LEU A 130 -1.12 -19.90 1.92
C LEU A 130 -1.00 -19.67 3.42
N ILE A 131 -0.50 -20.65 4.16
CA ILE A 131 -0.29 -20.55 5.61
C ILE A 131 0.65 -19.39 5.93
N LEU A 132 1.75 -19.22 5.19
CA LEU A 132 2.70 -18.15 5.38
C LEU A 132 2.05 -16.77 5.16
N TYR A 133 1.28 -16.60 4.08
CA TYR A 133 0.52 -15.37 3.82
C TYR A 133 -0.49 -15.08 4.93
N LEU A 134 -1.19 -16.09 5.44
CA LEU A 134 -2.13 -15.93 6.53
C LEU A 134 -1.42 -15.48 7.82
N ILE A 135 -0.28 -16.08 8.17
CA ILE A 135 0.50 -15.72 9.35
C ILE A 135 0.98 -14.27 9.24
N ILE A 136 1.58 -13.89 8.11
CA ILE A 136 2.08 -12.52 7.88
C ILE A 136 0.92 -11.52 7.98
N THR A 137 -0.18 -11.79 7.28
CA THR A 137 -1.36 -10.92 7.30
C THR A 137 -1.95 -10.79 8.71
N ALA A 138 -2.09 -11.89 9.44
CA ALA A 138 -2.60 -11.90 10.80
C ALA A 138 -1.70 -11.10 11.75
N LEU A 139 -0.37 -11.24 11.62
CA LEU A 139 0.61 -10.50 12.41
C LEU A 139 0.48 -8.99 12.19
N PHE A 140 0.47 -8.55 10.94
CA PHE A 140 0.32 -7.12 10.63
C PHE A 140 -1.04 -6.57 11.05
N THR A 141 -2.12 -7.32 10.82
CA THR A 141 -3.47 -6.94 11.28
C THR A 141 -3.51 -6.79 12.81
N PHE A 142 -2.89 -7.71 13.55
CA PHE A 142 -2.80 -7.62 15.01
C PHE A 142 -2.04 -6.37 15.47
N ILE A 143 -0.89 -6.07 14.83
CA ILE A 143 -0.08 -4.88 15.13
C ILE A 143 -0.90 -3.61 14.85
N PHE A 144 -1.53 -3.52 13.70
CA PHE A 144 -2.31 -2.35 13.29
C PHE A 144 -3.55 -2.14 14.15
N ASN A 145 -4.27 -3.19 14.53
CA ASN A 145 -5.38 -3.08 15.49
C ASN A 145 -4.92 -2.53 16.85
N LYS A 146 -3.69 -2.84 17.27
CA LYS A 146 -3.13 -2.29 18.50
C LYS A 146 -2.78 -0.80 18.36
N ILE A 147 -2.28 -0.39 17.19
CA ILE A 147 -2.02 1.02 16.87
C ILE A 147 -3.34 1.79 16.82
N GLU A 148 -4.33 1.28 16.10
CA GLU A 148 -5.65 1.87 15.97
C GLU A 148 -6.29 2.13 17.34
N LYS A 149 -6.32 1.12 18.21
CA LYS A 149 -6.85 1.26 19.58
C LYS A 149 -6.15 2.36 20.39
N LYS A 150 -4.87 2.59 20.16
CA LYS A 150 -4.12 3.67 20.85
C LYS A 150 -4.56 5.07 20.37
N PHE A 151 -5.01 5.19 19.14
CA PHE A 151 -5.41 6.48 18.53
C PHE A 151 -6.92 6.71 18.56
N SER A 152 -7.75 5.67 18.74
CA SER A 152 -9.22 5.76 18.83
C SER A 152 -9.75 6.14 20.22
N VAL A 153 -8.90 6.35 21.22
CA VAL A 153 -9.26 6.60 22.64
C VAL A 153 -10.03 7.91 22.87
N TYR A 154 -10.48 8.60 21.82
CA TYR A 154 -11.17 9.89 21.95
C TYR A 154 -12.45 10.02 21.11
N GLU A 155 -13.11 8.90 20.82
CA GLU A 155 -14.52 8.91 20.36
C GLU A 155 -15.47 8.60 21.50
#